data_d024e99b6757a42631f8570053b544e8
#
_entry.id   d024e99b6757a42631f8570053b544e8
#
_cell.length_a   1.000
_cell.length_b   1.000
_cell.length_c   1.000
_cell.angle_alpha   90.00
_cell.angle_beta   90.00
_cell.angle_gamma   90.00
#
_symmetry.space_group_name_H-M   'P 1'
#
loop_
_entity.id
_entity.type
_entity.pdbx_description
1 polymer ?
#
loop_
_entity_poly.entity_id
_entity_poly.type
_entity_poly.pdbx_seq_one_letter_code
_entity_poly.pdbx_strand_id
1 'polypeptide(L)'
;MWTVEPLVLSVEERVELERRVRAQTTTHRDRQRARVVLLAADDVPGIQIAPQVGLSPQSVCKWRCQFRDHRLDGLIDAPRSGRPLVYGPTDRLVLMAKVTAQHPTVDAQWSHSELAAAMAAAAIPISASQIGRILAADDVKPHLVQGWLTRRDTPEFWERAADVCAVYLHPPVNAVVLSIDEKTGIQAKSRKHPGQPVKAGQPERREFEYRRHGTASLIAAMDVATGKVTATDVARNDSAHFVEFLEQIESSIDPTLAIHVVLDNGSSHRSKATKKWLSEHPRFVVHHTPVHASWLNQVEAFFSIMTRKVLRRGDFASRDDLVTKMLNFIEHRNQTATPFKWVYDATRPA
;
A
#
# COMPACT_ATOMS: atom_id res chain seq x y z
N MET A 1 3.50 -59.92 -30.30
CA MET A 1 4.13 -59.33 -29.09
C MET A 1 4.63 -57.95 -29.45
N TRP A 2 4.06 -56.89 -28.89
CA TRP A 2 4.58 -55.56 -29.12
C TRP A 2 5.81 -55.37 -28.21
N THR A 3 7.01 -55.47 -28.81
CA THR A 3 8.27 -55.12 -28.13
C THR A 3 8.28 -53.60 -28.00
N VAL A 4 8.00 -53.14 -26.80
CA VAL A 4 8.15 -51.70 -26.46
C VAL A 4 9.63 -51.48 -26.23
N GLU A 5 10.28 -50.57 -26.99
CA GLU A 5 11.65 -50.17 -26.79
C GLU A 5 12.01 -49.87 -25.35
N PRO A 6 13.19 -50.28 -24.85
CA PRO A 6 13.62 -50.00 -23.50
C PRO A 6 13.70 -48.49 -23.27
N LEU A 7 13.24 -48.05 -22.07
CA LEU A 7 13.18 -46.65 -21.68
C LEU A 7 14.47 -46.28 -20.97
N VAL A 8 15.33 -45.52 -21.64
CA VAL A 8 16.62 -45.06 -21.08
C VAL A 8 16.38 -43.71 -20.34
N LEU A 9 16.81 -43.65 -19.08
CA LEU A 9 16.77 -42.42 -18.24
C LEU A 9 18.17 -41.79 -18.15
N SER A 10 18.22 -40.46 -18.12
CA SER A 10 19.42 -39.76 -17.66
C SER A 10 19.56 -39.89 -16.13
N VAL A 11 20.76 -39.58 -15.60
CA VAL A 11 20.97 -39.59 -14.14
C VAL A 11 20.07 -38.61 -13.45
N GLU A 12 19.90 -37.40 -13.99
CA GLU A 12 19.08 -36.35 -13.45
C GLU A 12 17.59 -36.74 -13.46
N GLU A 13 17.12 -37.35 -14.53
CA GLU A 13 15.74 -37.83 -14.64
C GLU A 13 15.43 -38.91 -13.63
N ARG A 14 16.34 -39.86 -13.44
CA ARG A 14 16.17 -40.91 -12.44
C ARG A 14 16.08 -40.31 -11.02
N VAL A 15 16.97 -39.39 -10.67
CA VAL A 15 16.97 -38.70 -9.37
C VAL A 15 15.65 -37.97 -9.15
N GLU A 16 15.19 -37.22 -10.15
CA GLU A 16 13.91 -36.46 -10.05
C GLU A 16 12.71 -37.39 -9.91
N LEU A 17 12.62 -38.46 -10.68
CA LEU A 17 11.55 -39.45 -10.60
C LEU A 17 11.52 -40.17 -9.24
N GLU A 18 12.68 -40.56 -8.72
CA GLU A 18 12.80 -41.14 -7.38
C GLU A 18 12.41 -40.15 -6.30
N ARG A 19 12.78 -38.87 -6.44
CA ARG A 19 12.34 -37.79 -5.56
C ARG A 19 10.82 -37.69 -5.55
N ARG A 20 10.16 -37.71 -6.72
CA ARG A 20 8.68 -37.66 -6.84
C ARG A 20 8.03 -38.86 -6.16
N VAL A 21 8.65 -40.03 -6.20
CA VAL A 21 8.10 -41.23 -5.54
C VAL A 21 8.22 -41.15 -4.03
N ARG A 22 9.34 -40.61 -3.48
CA ARG A 22 9.61 -40.54 -2.03
C ARG A 22 8.92 -39.37 -1.34
N ALA A 23 8.76 -38.23 -2.03
CA ALA A 23 8.23 -37.00 -1.42
C ALA A 23 6.75 -37.13 -1.02
N GLN A 24 6.44 -36.81 0.23
CA GLN A 24 5.06 -36.85 0.74
C GLN A 24 4.14 -35.78 0.10
N THR A 25 4.72 -34.68 -0.39
CA THR A 25 4.00 -33.59 -1.05
C THR A 25 3.63 -33.89 -2.50
N THR A 26 4.19 -34.93 -3.10
CA THR A 26 3.87 -35.34 -4.48
C THR A 26 2.46 -35.92 -4.55
N THR A 27 1.68 -35.48 -5.54
CA THR A 27 0.33 -35.99 -5.74
C THR A 27 0.35 -37.51 -6.03
N HIS A 28 -0.72 -38.21 -5.65
CA HIS A 28 -0.80 -39.66 -5.89
C HIS A 28 -0.62 -39.99 -7.39
N ARG A 29 -1.19 -39.19 -8.28
CA ARG A 29 -1.08 -39.39 -9.73
C ARG A 29 0.36 -39.21 -10.23
N ASP A 30 1.06 -38.18 -9.79
CA ASP A 30 2.42 -37.93 -10.22
C ASP A 30 3.37 -39.01 -9.70
N ARG A 31 3.12 -39.51 -8.48
CA ARG A 31 3.85 -40.64 -7.91
C ARG A 31 3.63 -41.92 -8.71
N GLN A 32 2.39 -42.20 -9.13
CA GLN A 32 2.10 -43.36 -9.98
C GLN A 32 2.82 -43.26 -11.33
N ARG A 33 2.79 -42.09 -11.98
CA ARG A 33 3.45 -41.86 -13.28
C ARG A 33 4.96 -41.99 -13.16
N ALA A 34 5.57 -41.42 -12.12
CA ALA A 34 7.00 -41.57 -11.85
C ALA A 34 7.38 -43.04 -11.64
N ARG A 35 6.54 -43.81 -10.88
CA ARG A 35 6.78 -45.25 -10.71
C ARG A 35 6.67 -46.05 -12.00
N VAL A 36 5.71 -45.72 -12.86
CA VAL A 36 5.58 -46.35 -14.21
C VAL A 36 6.88 -46.21 -15.00
N VAL A 37 7.45 -45.01 -15.03
CA VAL A 37 8.67 -44.73 -15.80
C VAL A 37 9.88 -45.42 -15.19
N LEU A 38 10.05 -45.38 -13.86
CA LEU A 38 11.16 -46.04 -13.18
C LEU A 38 11.14 -47.57 -13.42
N LEU A 39 10.00 -48.22 -13.23
CA LEU A 39 9.86 -49.64 -13.45
C LEU A 39 10.04 -50.02 -14.92
N ALA A 40 9.62 -49.15 -15.85
CA ALA A 40 9.84 -49.37 -17.28
C ALA A 40 11.30 -49.21 -17.68
N ALA A 41 12.06 -48.36 -17.00
CA ALA A 41 13.52 -48.19 -17.19
C ALA A 41 14.33 -49.34 -16.56
N ASP A 42 13.73 -50.04 -15.60
CA ASP A 42 14.30 -51.26 -15.00
C ASP A 42 13.81 -52.53 -15.74
N ASP A 43 13.42 -52.39 -17.02
CA ASP A 43 12.98 -53.45 -17.94
C ASP A 43 11.77 -54.29 -17.46
N VAL A 44 10.97 -53.80 -16.54
CA VAL A 44 9.76 -54.49 -16.08
C VAL A 44 8.68 -54.41 -17.19
N PRO A 45 8.10 -55.54 -17.62
CA PRO A 45 7.04 -55.56 -18.62
C PRO A 45 5.82 -54.74 -18.19
N GLY A 46 5.22 -54.00 -19.13
CA GLY A 46 4.08 -53.09 -18.83
C GLY A 46 2.87 -53.78 -18.18
N ILE A 47 2.62 -55.06 -18.49
CA ILE A 47 1.58 -55.88 -17.85
C ILE A 47 1.89 -56.11 -16.37
N GLN A 48 3.13 -56.22 -15.98
CA GLN A 48 3.56 -56.41 -14.60
C GLN A 48 3.64 -55.06 -13.84
N ILE A 49 3.89 -53.96 -14.53
CA ILE A 49 3.87 -52.62 -13.96
C ILE A 49 2.43 -52.22 -13.54
N ALA A 50 1.45 -52.54 -14.35
CA ALA A 50 0.06 -52.17 -14.14
C ALA A 50 -0.50 -52.46 -12.73
N PRO A 51 -0.42 -53.69 -12.21
CA PRO A 51 -0.89 -54.00 -10.86
C PRO A 51 -0.04 -53.36 -9.77
N GLN A 52 1.28 -53.18 -9.98
CA GLN A 52 2.19 -52.61 -8.98
C GLN A 52 1.92 -51.12 -8.73
N VAL A 53 1.43 -50.39 -9.75
CA VAL A 53 1.13 -48.97 -9.65
C VAL A 53 -0.37 -48.66 -9.52
N GLY A 54 -1.23 -49.68 -9.62
CA GLY A 54 -2.68 -49.51 -9.58
C GLY A 54 -3.25 -48.79 -10.79
N LEU A 55 -2.71 -49.05 -11.98
CA LEU A 55 -3.16 -48.46 -13.25
C LEU A 55 -3.54 -49.57 -14.24
N SER A 56 -4.37 -49.22 -15.25
CA SER A 56 -4.63 -50.14 -16.36
C SER A 56 -3.39 -50.27 -17.27
N PRO A 57 -3.20 -51.41 -17.97
CA PRO A 57 -2.10 -51.60 -18.92
C PRO A 57 -2.08 -50.52 -20.02
N GLN A 58 -3.24 -50.05 -20.45
CA GLN A 58 -3.35 -48.95 -21.40
C GLN A 58 -2.81 -47.63 -20.83
N SER A 59 -3.09 -47.34 -19.57
CA SER A 59 -2.54 -46.14 -18.88
C SER A 59 -1.03 -46.23 -18.70
N VAL A 60 -0.50 -47.41 -18.39
CA VAL A 60 0.95 -47.65 -18.33
C VAL A 60 1.58 -47.40 -19.69
N CYS A 61 1.03 -47.94 -20.78
CA CYS A 61 1.51 -47.71 -22.14
C CYS A 61 1.47 -46.21 -22.48
N LYS A 62 0.36 -45.52 -22.18
CA LYS A 62 0.22 -44.07 -22.41
C LYS A 62 1.35 -43.29 -21.73
N TRP A 63 1.62 -43.52 -20.43
CA TRP A 63 2.62 -42.75 -19.69
C TRP A 63 4.05 -43.09 -20.12
N ARG A 64 4.32 -44.32 -20.55
CA ARG A 64 5.60 -44.68 -21.17
C ARG A 64 5.83 -43.92 -22.48
N CYS A 65 4.84 -43.88 -23.38
CA CYS A 65 4.91 -43.12 -24.62
C CYS A 65 5.07 -41.63 -24.35
N GLN A 66 4.27 -41.03 -23.46
CA GLN A 66 4.37 -39.62 -23.10
C GLN A 66 5.78 -39.26 -22.57
N PHE A 67 6.34 -40.09 -21.72
CA PHE A 67 7.71 -39.87 -21.21
C PHE A 67 8.76 -40.06 -22.32
N ARG A 68 8.61 -41.04 -23.18
CA ARG A 68 9.54 -41.24 -24.32
C ARG A 68 9.57 -40.03 -25.23
N ASP A 69 8.39 -39.49 -25.54
CA ASP A 69 8.20 -38.41 -26.53
C ASP A 69 8.48 -37.01 -25.93
N HIS A 70 8.19 -36.81 -24.64
CA HIS A 70 8.26 -35.49 -24.00
C HIS A 70 8.99 -35.46 -22.64
N ARG A 71 9.67 -36.56 -22.29
CA ARG A 71 10.50 -36.71 -21.06
C ARG A 71 9.67 -36.35 -19.81
N LEU A 72 10.22 -35.64 -18.82
CA LEU A 72 9.56 -35.26 -17.58
C LEU A 72 8.32 -34.40 -17.78
N ASP A 73 8.27 -33.59 -18.85
CA ASP A 73 7.11 -32.74 -19.17
C ASP A 73 5.92 -33.58 -19.66
N GLY A 74 6.17 -34.72 -20.29
CA GLY A 74 5.14 -35.69 -20.70
C GLY A 74 4.35 -36.28 -19.53
N LEU A 75 4.84 -36.17 -18.30
CA LEU A 75 4.15 -36.63 -17.10
C LEU A 75 3.21 -35.61 -16.50
N ILE A 76 3.18 -34.37 -17.02
CA ILE A 76 2.30 -33.29 -16.58
C ILE A 76 0.93 -33.47 -17.25
N ASP A 77 -0.16 -33.19 -16.50
CA ASP A 77 -1.50 -33.21 -17.11
C ASP A 77 -1.64 -32.06 -18.10
N ALA A 78 -2.10 -32.36 -19.29
CA ALA A 78 -2.46 -31.33 -20.23
C ALA A 78 -3.63 -30.48 -19.70
N PRO A 79 -3.66 -29.16 -19.98
CA PRO A 79 -4.80 -28.31 -19.65
C PRO A 79 -6.08 -28.89 -20.21
N ARG A 80 -7.12 -28.95 -19.38
CA ARG A 80 -8.44 -29.41 -19.82
C ARG A 80 -9.21 -28.23 -20.39
N SER A 81 -9.99 -28.40 -21.43
CA SER A 81 -10.80 -27.36 -22.05
C SER A 81 -11.84 -26.73 -21.11
N GLY A 82 -12.18 -27.43 -20.03
CA GLY A 82 -13.19 -26.96 -19.07
C GLY A 82 -14.59 -26.83 -19.70
N ARG A 83 -15.50 -26.19 -18.95
CA ARG A 83 -16.83 -25.84 -19.47
C ARG A 83 -16.68 -24.66 -20.43
N PRO A 84 -17.34 -24.68 -21.60
CA PRO A 84 -17.36 -23.55 -22.52
C PRO A 84 -17.80 -22.26 -21.81
N LEU A 85 -17.16 -21.15 -22.15
CA LEU A 85 -17.52 -19.83 -21.63
C LEU A 85 -18.90 -19.44 -22.09
N VAL A 86 -19.82 -19.13 -21.17
CA VAL A 86 -21.16 -18.64 -21.47
C VAL A 86 -21.11 -17.21 -22.02
N TYR A 87 -20.18 -16.41 -21.49
CA TYR A 87 -19.95 -15.03 -21.91
C TYR A 87 -18.61 -14.95 -22.61
N GLY A 88 -18.64 -14.66 -23.90
CA GLY A 88 -17.49 -14.63 -24.79
C GLY A 88 -16.66 -13.34 -24.63
N PRO A 89 -15.57 -13.23 -25.41
CA PRO A 89 -14.74 -12.01 -25.41
C PRO A 89 -15.52 -10.74 -25.75
N THR A 90 -16.49 -10.83 -26.68
CA THR A 90 -17.33 -9.68 -27.07
C THR A 90 -18.20 -9.18 -25.92
N ASP A 91 -18.82 -10.07 -25.15
CA ASP A 91 -19.66 -9.70 -24.02
C ASP A 91 -18.82 -9.01 -22.92
N ARG A 92 -17.61 -9.51 -22.71
CA ARG A 92 -16.64 -8.91 -21.78
C ARG A 92 -16.21 -7.51 -22.23
N LEU A 93 -15.94 -7.31 -23.52
CA LEU A 93 -15.59 -6.00 -24.08
C LEU A 93 -16.72 -4.98 -23.89
N VAL A 94 -17.99 -5.38 -24.11
CA VAL A 94 -19.14 -4.51 -23.84
C VAL A 94 -19.24 -4.15 -22.36
N LEU A 95 -19.03 -5.11 -21.46
CA LEU A 95 -19.01 -4.85 -20.03
C LEU A 95 -17.89 -3.87 -19.66
N MET A 96 -16.67 -4.11 -20.15
CA MET A 96 -15.53 -3.24 -19.90
C MET A 96 -15.76 -1.82 -20.43
N ALA A 97 -16.29 -1.67 -21.63
CA ALA A 97 -16.61 -0.36 -22.19
C ALA A 97 -17.63 0.40 -21.31
N LYS A 98 -18.66 -0.27 -20.79
CA LYS A 98 -19.60 0.37 -19.86
C LYS A 98 -18.94 0.81 -18.56
N VAL A 99 -18.11 -0.03 -17.97
CA VAL A 99 -17.46 0.28 -16.70
C VAL A 99 -16.42 1.40 -16.83
N THR A 100 -15.67 1.45 -17.93
CA THR A 100 -14.55 2.37 -18.11
C THR A 100 -14.91 3.69 -18.79
N ALA A 101 -15.91 3.69 -19.68
CA ALA A 101 -16.26 4.85 -20.50
C ALA A 101 -17.52 5.60 -20.02
N GLN A 102 -18.32 5.01 -19.15
CA GLN A 102 -19.61 5.58 -18.73
C GLN A 102 -19.73 5.55 -17.21
N HIS A 103 -20.28 6.63 -16.66
CA HIS A 103 -20.77 6.65 -15.27
C HIS A 103 -22.25 6.26 -15.24
N PRO A 104 -22.76 5.70 -14.13
CA PRO A 104 -24.19 5.54 -13.93
C PRO A 104 -24.90 6.88 -14.06
N THR A 105 -26.12 6.87 -14.55
CA THR A 105 -26.88 8.11 -14.78
C THR A 105 -27.37 8.78 -13.49
N VAL A 106 -27.47 8.02 -12.40
CA VAL A 106 -28.02 8.50 -11.11
C VAL A 106 -26.97 8.41 -10.01
N ASP A 107 -26.21 7.33 -9.95
CA ASP A 107 -25.23 7.07 -8.90
C ASP A 107 -23.79 7.44 -9.32
N ALA A 108 -22.97 7.77 -8.34
CA ALA A 108 -21.55 8.13 -8.59
C ALA A 108 -20.65 6.92 -8.93
N GLN A 109 -21.13 5.70 -8.71
CA GLN A 109 -20.36 4.46 -8.89
C GLN A 109 -21.25 3.35 -9.42
N TRP A 110 -20.67 2.45 -10.22
CA TRP A 110 -21.34 1.24 -10.66
C TRP A 110 -21.45 0.19 -9.56
N SER A 111 -22.66 -0.23 -9.23
CA SER A 111 -22.89 -1.51 -8.54
C SER A 111 -22.95 -2.68 -9.53
N HIS A 112 -22.69 -3.89 -9.05
CA HIS A 112 -22.84 -5.08 -9.90
C HIS A 112 -24.29 -5.29 -10.39
N SER A 113 -25.29 -4.86 -9.62
CA SER A 113 -26.71 -4.94 -9.98
C SER A 113 -27.06 -3.98 -11.09
N GLU A 114 -26.58 -2.75 -11.05
CA GLU A 114 -26.79 -1.76 -12.10
C GLU A 114 -26.08 -2.15 -13.40
N LEU A 115 -24.85 -2.67 -13.29
CA LEU A 115 -24.15 -3.24 -14.44
C LEU A 115 -24.94 -4.41 -15.06
N ALA A 116 -25.56 -5.27 -14.24
CA ALA A 116 -26.39 -6.36 -14.73
C ALA A 116 -27.62 -5.81 -15.48
N ALA A 117 -28.28 -4.77 -14.95
CA ALA A 117 -29.38 -4.12 -15.63
C ALA A 117 -28.94 -3.44 -16.96
N ALA A 118 -27.81 -2.74 -16.94
CA ALA A 118 -27.24 -2.09 -18.13
C ALA A 118 -26.81 -3.10 -19.21
N MET A 119 -26.29 -4.26 -18.81
CA MET A 119 -25.94 -5.34 -19.74
C MET A 119 -27.19 -6.02 -20.31
N ALA A 120 -28.23 -6.24 -19.47
CA ALA A 120 -29.52 -6.77 -19.95
C ALA A 120 -30.18 -5.83 -20.97
N ALA A 121 -30.12 -4.50 -20.74
CA ALA A 121 -30.59 -3.50 -21.70
C ALA A 121 -29.80 -3.53 -23.04
N ALA A 122 -28.57 -4.03 -23.03
CA ALA A 122 -27.76 -4.29 -24.24
C ALA A 122 -27.95 -5.69 -24.81
N ALA A 123 -29.02 -6.40 -24.44
CA ALA A 123 -29.36 -7.77 -24.86
C ALA A 123 -28.33 -8.84 -24.42
N ILE A 124 -27.52 -8.56 -23.37
CA ILE A 124 -26.54 -9.47 -22.80
C ILE A 124 -26.89 -9.71 -21.32
N PRO A 125 -27.79 -10.67 -21.00
CA PRO A 125 -28.24 -10.90 -19.62
C PRO A 125 -27.16 -11.60 -18.79
N ILE A 126 -26.40 -10.84 -18.03
CA ILE A 126 -25.36 -11.33 -17.10
C ILE A 126 -25.83 -11.07 -15.68
N SER A 127 -25.74 -12.06 -14.78
CA SER A 127 -26.07 -11.86 -13.37
C SER A 127 -25.02 -10.99 -12.65
N ALA A 128 -25.45 -10.26 -11.61
CA ALA A 128 -24.56 -9.42 -10.80
C ALA A 128 -23.36 -10.20 -10.23
N SER A 129 -23.59 -11.46 -9.80
CA SER A 129 -22.50 -12.33 -9.31
C SER A 129 -21.50 -12.69 -10.41
N GLN A 130 -21.96 -12.90 -11.63
CA GLN A 130 -21.08 -13.22 -12.75
C GLN A 130 -20.31 -11.98 -13.22
N ILE A 131 -20.91 -10.79 -13.18
CA ILE A 131 -20.22 -9.52 -13.42
C ILE A 131 -19.07 -9.35 -12.42
N GLY A 132 -19.31 -9.56 -11.12
CA GLY A 132 -18.26 -9.50 -10.12
C GLY A 132 -17.10 -10.45 -10.40
N ARG A 133 -17.37 -11.68 -10.87
CA ARG A 133 -16.30 -12.63 -11.25
C ARG A 133 -15.53 -12.19 -12.49
N ILE A 134 -16.21 -11.64 -13.50
CA ILE A 134 -15.56 -11.13 -14.72
C ILE A 134 -14.64 -9.95 -14.35
N LEU A 135 -15.16 -8.96 -13.61
CA LEU A 135 -14.38 -7.79 -13.18
C LEU A 135 -13.18 -8.19 -12.34
N ALA A 136 -13.34 -9.15 -11.43
CA ALA A 136 -12.24 -9.67 -10.63
C ALA A 136 -11.17 -10.41 -11.46
N ALA A 137 -11.59 -11.18 -12.48
CA ALA A 137 -10.68 -11.89 -13.38
C ALA A 137 -9.86 -10.92 -14.25
N ASP A 138 -10.44 -9.78 -14.61
CA ASP A 138 -9.81 -8.75 -15.44
C ASP A 138 -9.15 -7.63 -14.56
N ASP A 139 -9.08 -7.81 -13.23
CA ASP A 139 -8.55 -6.88 -12.20
C ASP A 139 -9.18 -5.46 -12.26
N VAL A 140 -10.42 -5.34 -12.69
CA VAL A 140 -11.15 -4.07 -12.74
C VAL A 140 -11.97 -3.89 -11.47
N LYS A 141 -11.72 -2.77 -10.76
CA LYS A 141 -12.29 -2.46 -9.44
C LYS A 141 -13.05 -1.13 -9.46
N PRO A 142 -14.23 -1.04 -10.08
CA PRO A 142 -14.96 0.22 -10.24
C PRO A 142 -15.42 0.85 -8.93
N HIS A 143 -15.42 0.10 -7.82
CA HIS A 143 -15.75 0.56 -6.48
C HIS A 143 -14.57 1.21 -5.73
N LEU A 144 -13.35 1.13 -6.29
CA LEU A 144 -12.18 1.77 -5.70
C LEU A 144 -11.90 3.09 -6.42
N VAL A 145 -11.93 4.17 -5.66
CA VAL A 145 -11.54 5.50 -6.13
C VAL A 145 -10.22 5.86 -5.47
N GLN A 146 -9.24 6.15 -6.28
CA GLN A 146 -7.97 6.68 -5.82
C GLN A 146 -7.88 8.13 -6.24
N GLY A 147 -7.66 9.03 -5.28
CA GLY A 147 -7.46 10.44 -5.59
C GLY A 147 -6.26 10.61 -6.53
N TRP A 148 -6.46 11.24 -7.65
CA TRP A 148 -5.42 11.58 -8.62
C TRP A 148 -5.34 13.10 -8.75
N LEU A 149 -4.12 13.63 -8.63
CA LEU A 149 -3.85 15.02 -8.94
C LEU A 149 -2.95 15.07 -10.18
N THR A 150 -3.45 15.68 -11.24
CA THR A 150 -2.61 15.98 -12.41
C THR A 150 -1.57 17.01 -11.99
N ARG A 151 -0.33 16.62 -11.88
CA ARG A 151 0.77 17.52 -11.61
C ARG A 151 0.85 18.52 -12.78
N ARG A 152 0.88 19.80 -12.44
CA ARG A 152 1.36 20.80 -13.39
C ARG A 152 2.89 20.68 -13.37
N ASP A 153 3.43 20.00 -14.36
CA ASP A 153 4.85 19.76 -14.54
C ASP A 153 5.52 21.05 -15.03
N THR A 154 5.56 22.07 -14.16
CA THR A 154 6.15 23.37 -14.47
C THR A 154 7.60 23.41 -14.00
N PRO A 155 8.47 24.19 -14.66
CA PRO A 155 9.84 24.41 -14.20
C PRO A 155 9.91 24.80 -12.72
N GLU A 156 9.03 25.70 -12.26
CA GLU A 156 8.94 26.14 -10.86
C GLU A 156 8.65 25.01 -9.87
N PHE A 157 7.86 24.01 -10.29
CA PHE A 157 7.59 22.85 -9.44
C PHE A 157 8.89 22.09 -9.15
N TRP A 158 9.66 21.80 -10.19
CA TRP A 158 10.88 21.04 -10.06
C TRP A 158 11.99 21.83 -9.35
N GLU A 159 12.07 23.13 -9.59
CA GLU A 159 13.01 24.02 -8.91
C GLU A 159 12.80 24.02 -7.39
N ARG A 160 11.56 24.20 -6.95
CA ARG A 160 11.22 24.15 -5.51
C ARG A 160 11.37 22.76 -4.92
N ALA A 161 11.00 21.71 -5.65
CA ALA A 161 11.19 20.35 -5.19
C ALA A 161 12.68 20.03 -5.02
N ALA A 162 13.52 20.45 -5.97
CA ALA A 162 14.97 20.27 -5.89
C ALA A 162 15.58 21.06 -4.72
N ASP A 163 15.14 22.31 -4.49
CA ASP A 163 15.58 23.13 -3.36
C ASP A 163 15.30 22.45 -2.01
N VAL A 164 14.05 22.00 -1.79
CA VAL A 164 13.67 21.28 -0.57
C VAL A 164 14.44 19.98 -0.42
N CYS A 165 14.59 19.19 -1.48
CA CYS A 165 15.34 17.93 -1.43
C CYS A 165 16.83 18.16 -1.17
N ALA A 166 17.42 19.21 -1.75
CA ALA A 166 18.83 19.56 -1.52
C ALA A 166 19.09 19.87 -0.04
N VAL A 167 18.19 20.63 0.60
CA VAL A 167 18.31 20.95 2.04
C VAL A 167 18.17 19.71 2.92
N TYR A 168 17.37 18.74 2.52
CA TYR A 168 17.23 17.49 3.28
C TYR A 168 18.40 16.52 3.09
N LEU A 169 18.92 16.42 1.87
CA LEU A 169 20.01 15.50 1.54
C LEU A 169 21.39 16.08 1.91
N HIS A 170 21.54 17.40 1.78
CA HIS A 170 22.78 18.11 2.01
C HIS A 170 22.53 19.35 2.87
N PRO A 171 22.22 19.15 4.16
CA PRO A 171 21.94 20.27 5.06
C PRO A 171 23.15 21.22 5.13
N PRO A 172 22.91 22.54 5.12
CA PRO A 172 24.00 23.51 5.22
C PRO A 172 24.80 23.36 6.51
N VAL A 173 26.09 23.64 6.43
CA VAL A 173 26.98 23.63 7.61
C VAL A 173 26.60 24.79 8.54
N ASN A 174 26.65 24.58 9.84
CA ASN A 174 26.24 25.54 10.87
C ASN A 174 24.76 26.00 10.76
N ALA A 175 23.90 25.08 10.40
CA ALA A 175 22.46 25.33 10.29
C ALA A 175 21.65 24.20 10.90
N VAL A 176 20.43 24.53 11.35
CA VAL A 176 19.37 23.56 11.68
C VAL A 176 18.33 23.58 10.56
N VAL A 177 17.88 22.43 10.12
CA VAL A 177 16.82 22.31 9.12
C VAL A 177 15.55 21.81 9.80
N LEU A 178 14.51 22.63 9.75
CA LEU A 178 13.20 22.36 10.33
C LEU A 178 12.14 22.20 9.26
N SER A 179 11.33 21.17 9.40
CA SER A 179 10.10 20.98 8.62
C SER A 179 8.95 21.42 9.51
N ILE A 180 8.20 22.46 9.11
CA ILE A 180 7.14 23.06 9.93
C ILE A 180 5.79 22.96 9.21
N ASP A 181 4.74 22.65 9.95
CA ASP A 181 3.36 22.63 9.46
C ASP A 181 2.36 22.66 10.62
N GLU A 182 1.07 22.83 10.30
CA GLU A 182 0.00 22.84 11.26
C GLU A 182 -0.94 21.65 11.07
N LYS A 183 -1.33 21.06 12.18
CA LYS A 183 -2.43 20.09 12.24
C LYS A 183 -3.62 20.71 12.93
N THR A 184 -4.62 21.08 12.14
CA THR A 184 -5.80 21.82 12.60
C THR A 184 -7.02 20.91 12.77
N GLY A 185 -8.03 21.38 13.53
CA GLY A 185 -9.33 20.74 13.64
C GLY A 185 -9.30 19.36 14.33
N ILE A 186 -8.34 19.13 15.21
CA ILE A 186 -8.21 17.87 15.94
C ILE A 186 -9.33 17.79 16.97
N GLN A 187 -10.27 16.85 16.81
CA GLN A 187 -11.44 16.76 17.68
C GLN A 187 -11.15 15.96 18.95
N ALA A 188 -11.39 16.59 20.11
CA ALA A 188 -11.46 15.89 21.38
C ALA A 188 -12.78 15.13 21.50
N LYS A 189 -12.74 13.81 21.55
CA LYS A 189 -13.90 12.92 21.63
C LYS A 189 -13.74 11.93 22.78
N SER A 190 -14.76 11.79 23.64
CA SER A 190 -14.85 10.69 24.59
C SER A 190 -16.00 9.76 24.23
N ARG A 191 -15.88 8.47 24.57
CA ARG A 191 -16.97 7.52 24.40
C ARG A 191 -18.03 7.75 25.47
N LYS A 192 -19.33 7.56 25.12
CA LYS A 192 -20.42 7.69 26.09
C LYS A 192 -20.40 6.57 27.13
N HIS A 193 -20.04 5.37 26.72
CA HIS A 193 -19.94 4.20 27.57
C HIS A 193 -18.58 3.51 27.39
N PRO A 194 -18.12 2.77 28.40
CA PRO A 194 -16.86 2.02 28.32
C PRO A 194 -16.88 1.02 27.17
N GLY A 195 -15.77 0.89 26.45
CA GLY A 195 -15.57 -0.17 25.47
C GLY A 195 -15.35 -1.53 26.14
N GLN A 196 -15.39 -2.57 25.34
CA GLN A 196 -15.05 -3.93 25.80
C GLN A 196 -13.62 -4.27 25.37
N PRO A 197 -12.73 -4.65 26.30
CA PRO A 197 -11.36 -4.98 25.96
C PRO A 197 -11.29 -6.23 25.10
N VAL A 198 -10.16 -6.39 24.41
CA VAL A 198 -9.86 -7.58 23.61
C VAL A 198 -9.90 -8.84 24.48
N LYS A 199 -10.51 -9.92 23.96
CA LYS A 199 -10.53 -11.26 24.56
C LYS A 199 -10.13 -12.29 23.52
N ALA A 200 -9.74 -13.49 23.96
CA ALA A 200 -9.41 -14.58 23.03
C ALA A 200 -10.59 -14.86 22.07
N GLY A 201 -10.31 -14.79 20.77
CA GLY A 201 -11.31 -14.96 19.72
C GLY A 201 -12.25 -13.75 19.49
N GLN A 202 -12.10 -12.66 20.24
CA GLN A 202 -12.94 -11.45 20.10
C GLN A 202 -12.07 -10.20 20.03
N PRO A 203 -12.21 -9.36 18.98
CA PRO A 203 -11.52 -8.08 18.91
C PRO A 203 -12.07 -7.10 19.96
N GLU A 204 -11.28 -6.06 20.25
CA GLU A 204 -11.75 -4.92 21.05
C GLU A 204 -13.03 -4.34 20.44
N ARG A 205 -14.04 -4.13 21.26
CA ARG A 205 -15.27 -3.45 20.86
C ARG A 205 -15.32 -2.06 21.48
N ARG A 206 -15.46 -1.06 20.65
CA ARG A 206 -15.57 0.33 21.07
C ARG A 206 -17.01 0.80 20.93
N GLU A 207 -17.46 1.56 21.90
CA GLU A 207 -18.74 2.25 21.83
C GLU A 207 -18.78 3.15 20.58
N PHE A 208 -19.90 3.09 19.87
CA PHE A 208 -20.12 3.89 18.67
C PHE A 208 -20.40 5.35 19.02
N GLU A 209 -21.22 5.60 20.06
CA GLU A 209 -21.59 6.93 20.47
C GLU A 209 -20.45 7.65 21.20
N TYR A 210 -20.30 8.94 20.90
CA TYR A 210 -19.26 9.77 21.49
C TYR A 210 -19.79 11.17 21.85
N ARG A 211 -19.12 11.81 22.80
CA ARG A 211 -19.26 13.21 23.13
C ARG A 211 -18.10 14.00 22.55
N ARG A 212 -18.37 15.22 22.07
CA ARG A 212 -17.35 16.16 21.59
C ARG A 212 -17.04 17.16 22.67
N HIS A 213 -15.74 17.46 22.84
CA HIS A 213 -15.20 18.37 23.86
C HIS A 213 -14.41 19.52 23.23
N GLY A 214 -14.73 19.88 21.99
CA GLY A 214 -14.03 20.93 21.26
C GLY A 214 -12.95 20.40 20.32
N THR A 215 -12.18 21.35 19.77
CA THR A 215 -11.08 21.08 18.82
C THR A 215 -9.81 21.74 19.33
N ALA A 216 -8.67 21.14 18.99
CA ALA A 216 -7.34 21.68 19.17
C ALA A 216 -6.65 21.86 17.82
N SER A 217 -5.69 22.76 17.75
CA SER A 217 -4.78 22.94 16.61
C SER A 217 -3.34 22.96 17.13
N LEU A 218 -2.45 22.31 16.41
CA LEU A 218 -1.06 22.15 16.79
C LEU A 218 -0.18 22.70 15.67
N ILE A 219 0.75 23.58 15.99
CA ILE A 219 1.89 23.91 15.12
C ILE A 219 3.05 23.06 15.56
N ALA A 220 3.77 22.43 14.64
CA ALA A 220 4.92 21.60 14.95
C ALA A 220 6.08 21.84 13.99
N ALA A 221 7.27 21.87 14.55
CA ALA A 221 8.55 21.91 13.85
C ALA A 221 9.31 20.62 14.13
N MET A 222 9.70 19.90 13.09
CA MET A 222 10.52 18.70 13.20
C MET A 222 11.92 19.00 12.69
N ASP A 223 12.91 18.79 13.54
CA ASP A 223 14.32 18.81 13.14
C ASP A 223 14.63 17.60 12.26
N VAL A 224 15.02 17.87 11.04
CA VAL A 224 15.27 16.85 10.01
C VAL A 224 16.47 15.97 10.38
N ALA A 225 17.48 16.54 11.03
CA ALA A 225 18.71 15.82 11.41
C ALA A 225 18.53 14.87 12.59
N THR A 226 17.67 15.23 13.54
CA THR A 226 17.48 14.46 14.79
C THR A 226 16.14 13.73 14.82
N GLY A 227 15.15 14.17 14.05
CA GLY A 227 13.77 13.69 14.12
C GLY A 227 13.00 14.17 15.35
N LYS A 228 13.59 15.05 16.17
CA LYS A 228 12.92 15.66 17.32
C LYS A 228 11.87 16.67 16.88
N VAL A 229 10.79 16.77 17.62
CA VAL A 229 9.66 17.64 17.32
C VAL A 229 9.43 18.63 18.45
N THR A 230 9.37 19.91 18.12
CA THR A 230 8.86 20.98 19.00
C THR A 230 7.44 21.32 18.53
N ALA A 231 6.50 21.42 19.44
CA ALA A 231 5.12 21.72 19.06
C ALA A 231 4.41 22.55 20.12
N THR A 232 3.47 23.37 19.64
CA THR A 232 2.67 24.27 20.50
C THR A 232 1.19 24.16 20.11
N ASP A 233 0.31 24.05 21.10
CA ASP A 233 -1.13 24.16 20.90
C ASP A 233 -1.50 25.63 20.67
N VAL A 234 -2.30 25.87 19.64
CA VAL A 234 -2.72 27.22 19.25
C VAL A 234 -4.24 27.32 19.21
N ALA A 235 -4.75 28.44 19.64
CA ALA A 235 -6.20 28.70 19.63
C ALA A 235 -6.74 28.84 18.19
N ARG A 236 -5.93 29.37 17.28
CA ARG A 236 -6.25 29.59 15.87
C ARG A 236 -5.02 29.34 15.00
N ASN A 237 -5.28 28.86 13.80
CA ASN A 237 -4.25 28.80 12.76
C ASN A 237 -4.24 30.14 12.01
N ASP A 238 -3.46 31.09 12.51
CA ASP A 238 -3.29 32.41 11.90
C ASP A 238 -1.81 32.86 11.95
N SER A 239 -1.53 33.96 11.30
CA SER A 239 -0.17 34.48 11.18
C SER A 239 0.44 34.94 12.50
N ALA A 240 -0.38 35.38 13.46
CA ALA A 240 0.12 35.84 14.75
C ALA A 240 0.70 34.66 15.55
N HIS A 241 -0.10 33.61 15.71
CA HIS A 241 0.38 32.39 16.40
C HIS A 241 1.55 31.71 15.66
N PHE A 242 1.56 31.80 14.31
CA PHE A 242 2.68 31.27 13.55
C PHE A 242 3.98 32.05 13.84
N VAL A 243 3.93 33.38 13.90
CA VAL A 243 5.08 34.22 14.24
C VAL A 243 5.52 33.96 15.69
N GLU A 244 4.60 33.90 16.65
CA GLU A 244 4.92 33.50 18.03
C GLU A 244 5.64 32.16 18.12
N PHE A 245 5.23 31.21 17.29
CA PHE A 245 5.90 29.90 17.22
C PHE A 245 7.30 30.01 16.63
N LEU A 246 7.52 30.84 15.61
CA LEU A 246 8.86 31.08 15.06
C LEU A 246 9.78 31.73 16.09
N GLU A 247 9.28 32.68 16.90
CA GLU A 247 10.00 33.29 18.03
C GLU A 247 10.41 32.25 19.09
N GLN A 248 9.49 31.33 19.41
CA GLN A 248 9.79 30.22 20.31
C GLN A 248 10.91 29.32 19.73
N ILE A 249 10.85 29.00 18.45
CA ILE A 249 11.90 28.24 17.77
C ILE A 249 13.22 28.99 17.80
N GLU A 250 13.24 30.25 17.44
CA GLU A 250 14.45 31.07 17.46
C GLU A 250 15.14 31.09 18.82
N SER A 251 14.36 31.26 19.89
CA SER A 251 14.88 31.29 21.27
C SER A 251 15.44 29.93 21.74
N SER A 252 15.03 28.84 21.14
CA SER A 252 15.44 27.46 21.51
C SER A 252 16.68 26.98 20.77
N ILE A 253 17.10 27.66 19.70
CA ILE A 253 18.23 27.26 18.85
C ILE A 253 19.43 28.16 19.10
N ASP A 254 20.62 27.55 19.15
CA ASP A 254 21.89 28.27 19.31
C ASP A 254 21.95 29.49 18.36
N PRO A 255 22.20 30.70 18.89
CA PRO A 255 22.20 31.93 18.10
C PRO A 255 23.24 31.98 16.97
N THR A 256 24.24 31.11 17.00
CA THR A 256 25.28 31.02 15.96
C THR A 256 24.84 30.23 14.72
N LEU A 257 23.73 29.47 14.82
CA LEU A 257 23.24 28.61 13.76
C LEU A 257 22.22 29.34 12.88
N ALA A 258 22.28 29.13 11.56
CA ALA A 258 21.22 29.48 10.65
C ALA A 258 20.02 28.53 10.82
N ILE A 259 18.82 28.99 10.53
CA ILE A 259 17.58 28.20 10.67
C ILE A 259 16.95 28.09 9.28
N HIS A 260 17.09 26.93 8.65
CA HIS A 260 16.42 26.62 7.40
C HIS A 260 15.05 26.02 7.70
N VAL A 261 13.98 26.62 7.19
CA VAL A 261 12.61 26.17 7.43
C VAL A 261 11.95 25.75 6.14
N VAL A 262 11.46 24.52 6.12
CA VAL A 262 10.65 24.01 5.01
C VAL A 262 9.19 24.20 5.36
N LEU A 263 8.48 24.97 4.54
CA LEU A 263 7.09 25.38 4.73
C LEU A 263 6.26 25.03 3.50
N ASP A 264 4.99 24.76 3.71
CA ASP A 264 4.04 24.73 2.61
C ASP A 264 3.61 26.16 2.18
N ASN A 265 2.65 26.23 1.25
CA ASN A 265 2.15 27.53 0.77
C ASN A 265 0.91 28.01 1.57
N GLY A 266 0.77 27.62 2.83
CA GLY A 266 -0.30 28.03 3.72
C GLY A 266 -0.47 29.54 3.82
N SER A 267 -1.68 30.00 4.11
CA SER A 267 -1.97 31.43 4.20
C SER A 267 -1.24 32.11 5.38
N SER A 268 -1.07 31.41 6.49
CA SER A 268 -0.27 31.83 7.65
C SER A 268 1.20 32.05 7.27
N HIS A 269 1.79 31.14 6.49
CA HIS A 269 3.19 31.15 6.07
C HIS A 269 3.51 32.26 5.08
N ARG A 270 2.55 32.63 4.23
CA ARG A 270 2.72 33.62 3.16
C ARG A 270 2.14 35.01 3.48
N SER A 271 1.65 35.20 4.69
CA SER A 271 1.03 36.46 5.13
C SER A 271 2.02 37.64 5.09
N LYS A 272 1.48 38.84 5.06
CA LYS A 272 2.30 40.06 5.14
C LYS A 272 3.04 40.14 6.47
N ALA A 273 2.38 39.72 7.58
CA ALA A 273 2.98 39.72 8.92
C ALA A 273 4.17 38.75 8.98
N THR A 274 4.00 37.52 8.53
CA THR A 274 5.07 36.52 8.50
C THR A 274 6.25 36.95 7.63
N LYS A 275 5.96 37.50 6.42
CA LYS A 275 7.03 38.03 5.54
C LYS A 275 7.79 39.19 6.16
N LYS A 276 7.10 40.11 6.82
CA LYS A 276 7.73 41.22 7.52
C LYS A 276 8.65 40.68 8.63
N TRP A 277 8.14 39.79 9.48
CA TRP A 277 8.92 39.19 10.56
C TRP A 277 10.17 38.46 10.02
N LEU A 278 10.03 37.64 8.98
CA LEU A 278 11.16 36.93 8.37
C LEU A 278 12.21 37.88 7.79
N SER A 279 11.81 39.06 7.25
CA SER A 279 12.76 40.05 6.77
C SER A 279 13.57 40.74 7.86
N GLU A 280 13.06 40.74 9.08
CA GLU A 280 13.71 41.28 10.28
C GLU A 280 14.58 40.21 11.00
N HIS A 281 14.44 38.91 10.61
CA HIS A 281 15.14 37.77 11.21
C HIS A 281 15.98 37.02 10.15
N PRO A 282 17.14 37.56 9.74
CA PRO A 282 17.93 37.03 8.62
C PRO A 282 18.52 35.63 8.87
N ARG A 283 18.46 35.11 10.12
CA ARG A 283 18.81 33.72 10.42
C ARG A 283 17.88 32.70 9.78
N PHE A 284 16.64 33.10 9.46
CA PHE A 284 15.65 32.23 8.85
C PHE A 284 15.77 32.22 7.34
N VAL A 285 16.03 31.06 6.77
CA VAL A 285 16.02 30.81 5.33
C VAL A 285 14.83 29.91 5.00
N VAL A 286 13.89 30.41 4.20
CA VAL A 286 12.64 29.71 3.92
C VAL A 286 12.71 28.95 2.60
N HIS A 287 12.34 27.68 2.64
CA HIS A 287 12.19 26.78 1.51
C HIS A 287 10.72 26.41 1.35
N HIS A 288 10.08 26.89 0.30
CA HIS A 288 8.66 26.57 0.06
C HIS A 288 8.49 25.28 -0.74
N THR A 289 7.67 24.37 -0.25
CA THR A 289 7.28 23.21 -1.05
C THR A 289 6.53 23.64 -2.32
N PRO A 290 6.61 22.87 -3.42
CA PRO A 290 5.75 23.11 -4.58
C PRO A 290 4.26 23.04 -4.20
N VAL A 291 3.44 23.72 -4.98
CA VAL A 291 1.97 23.66 -4.80
C VAL A 291 1.50 22.21 -4.98
N HIS A 292 0.64 21.73 -4.08
CA HIS A 292 0.15 20.36 -4.03
C HIS A 292 1.22 19.28 -3.76
N ALA A 293 2.34 19.64 -3.16
CA ALA A 293 3.41 18.73 -2.78
C ALA A 293 3.67 18.73 -1.26
N SER A 294 2.62 18.76 -0.44
CA SER A 294 2.74 18.69 1.04
C SER A 294 3.50 17.45 1.51
N TRP A 295 3.49 16.36 0.73
CA TRP A 295 4.28 15.16 1.03
C TRP A 295 5.81 15.40 1.07
N LEU A 296 6.31 16.50 0.52
CA LEU A 296 7.69 16.95 0.68
C LEU A 296 7.95 17.56 2.07
N ASN A 297 6.91 17.93 2.81
CA ASN A 297 7.05 18.44 4.18
C ASN A 297 7.13 17.27 5.15
N GLN A 298 8.34 16.98 5.69
CA GLN A 298 8.57 15.77 6.50
C GLN A 298 7.75 15.72 7.79
N VAL A 299 7.36 16.86 8.37
CA VAL A 299 6.51 16.89 9.57
C VAL A 299 5.15 16.25 9.36
N GLU A 300 4.66 16.16 8.12
CA GLU A 300 3.43 15.43 7.79
C GLU A 300 3.55 13.91 8.10
N ALA A 301 4.75 13.34 7.93
CA ALA A 301 4.99 11.96 8.34
C ALA A 301 4.86 11.79 9.85
N PHE A 302 5.35 12.77 10.63
CA PHE A 302 5.15 12.80 12.08
C PHE A 302 3.66 12.92 12.44
N PHE A 303 2.91 13.82 11.82
CA PHE A 303 1.47 13.95 12.03
C PHE A 303 0.70 12.66 11.71
N SER A 304 1.12 11.93 10.69
CA SER A 304 0.56 10.62 10.36
C SER A 304 0.82 9.58 11.46
N ILE A 305 2.00 9.58 12.07
CA ILE A 305 2.34 8.72 13.22
C ILE A 305 1.49 9.10 14.44
N MET A 306 1.43 10.38 14.79
CA MET A 306 0.64 10.88 15.92
C MET A 306 -0.86 10.54 15.73
N THR A 307 -1.37 10.70 14.52
CA THR A 307 -2.75 10.33 14.19
C THR A 307 -3.01 8.85 14.46
N ARG A 308 -2.14 7.98 14.02
CA ARG A 308 -2.29 6.51 14.21
C ARG A 308 -2.13 6.09 15.67
N LYS A 309 -1.20 6.70 16.39
CA LYS A 309 -0.82 6.28 17.75
C LYS A 309 -1.68 6.91 18.83
N VAL A 310 -2.09 8.17 18.67
CA VAL A 310 -2.80 8.96 19.69
C VAL A 310 -4.24 9.24 19.28
N LEU A 311 -4.46 9.82 18.08
CA LEU A 311 -5.75 10.41 17.74
C LEU A 311 -6.78 9.39 17.27
N ARG A 312 -6.40 8.45 16.40
CA ARG A 312 -7.34 7.53 15.75
C ARG A 312 -8.13 6.67 16.72
N ARG A 313 -7.50 6.26 17.82
CA ARG A 313 -8.11 5.41 18.85
C ARG A 313 -8.16 6.08 20.22
N GLY A 314 -7.79 7.36 20.28
CA GLY A 314 -7.81 8.15 21.52
C GLY A 314 -9.21 8.31 22.09
N ASP A 315 -9.24 8.45 23.40
CA ASP A 315 -10.44 8.83 24.17
C ASP A 315 -10.02 10.03 25.02
N PHE A 316 -10.72 11.17 24.84
CA PHE A 316 -10.30 12.46 25.38
C PHE A 316 -11.44 13.07 26.18
N ALA A 317 -11.27 13.17 27.48
CA ALA A 317 -12.27 13.69 28.41
C ALA A 317 -12.54 15.20 28.25
N SER A 318 -11.55 15.94 27.73
CA SER A 318 -11.64 17.39 27.46
C SER A 318 -10.71 17.76 26.29
N ARG A 319 -10.77 19.03 25.85
CA ARG A 319 -9.80 19.60 24.93
C ARG A 319 -8.39 19.59 25.54
N ASP A 320 -8.26 19.94 26.80
CA ASP A 320 -6.96 20.01 27.48
C ASP A 320 -6.35 18.62 27.69
N ASP A 321 -7.19 17.59 27.93
CA ASP A 321 -6.74 16.19 27.96
C ASP A 321 -6.18 15.74 26.61
N LEU A 322 -6.83 16.14 25.49
CA LEU A 322 -6.30 15.90 24.15
C LEU A 322 -4.93 16.56 23.95
N VAL A 323 -4.82 17.85 24.28
CA VAL A 323 -3.56 18.61 24.15
C VAL A 323 -2.45 17.97 24.97
N THR A 324 -2.74 17.70 26.25
CA THR A 324 -1.79 17.03 27.17
C THR A 324 -1.30 15.70 26.60
N LYS A 325 -2.19 14.85 26.08
CA LYS A 325 -1.83 13.56 25.49
C LYS A 325 -0.98 13.70 24.22
N MET A 326 -1.26 14.72 23.40
CA MET A 326 -0.43 15.00 22.22
C MET A 326 0.98 15.46 22.62
N LEU A 327 1.10 16.40 23.55
CA LEU A 327 2.40 16.91 23.99
C LEU A 327 3.22 15.84 24.71
N ASN A 328 2.62 15.05 25.59
CA ASN A 328 3.27 13.91 26.23
C ASN A 328 3.76 12.86 25.23
N PHE A 329 2.99 12.62 24.17
CA PHE A 329 3.42 11.74 23.09
C PHE A 329 4.65 12.29 22.35
N ILE A 330 4.70 13.58 22.09
CA ILE A 330 5.84 14.26 21.46
C ILE A 330 7.07 14.14 22.35
N GLU A 331 6.94 14.47 23.64
CA GLU A 331 8.03 14.38 24.61
C GLU A 331 8.59 12.96 24.71
N HIS A 332 7.71 11.96 24.87
CA HIS A 332 8.12 10.56 24.91
C HIS A 332 8.83 10.13 23.61
N ARG A 333 8.31 10.54 22.45
CA ARG A 333 8.92 10.23 21.16
C ARG A 333 10.29 10.89 21.02
N ASN A 334 10.47 12.10 21.51
CA ASN A 334 11.72 12.82 21.44
C ASN A 334 12.87 12.15 22.21
N GLN A 335 12.57 11.32 23.22
CA GLN A 335 13.58 10.54 23.94
C GLN A 335 14.27 9.50 23.05
N THR A 336 13.57 8.99 22.04
CA THR A 336 14.06 7.97 21.10
C THR A 336 13.93 8.42 19.65
N ALA A 337 13.94 9.74 19.41
CA ALA A 337 13.77 10.29 18.09
C ALA A 337 14.89 9.83 17.13
N THR A 338 14.51 9.50 15.94
CA THR A 338 15.42 9.19 14.84
C THR A 338 14.93 9.94 13.60
N PRO A 339 15.84 10.44 12.75
CA PRO A 339 15.47 11.13 11.53
C PRO A 339 14.71 10.20 10.57
N PHE A 340 13.82 10.78 9.78
CA PHE A 340 13.23 10.04 8.66
C PHE A 340 14.27 9.87 7.55
N LYS A 341 14.39 8.65 7.03
CA LYS A 341 15.27 8.40 5.90
C LYS A 341 14.67 9.02 4.64
N TRP A 342 15.27 10.12 4.17
CA TRP A 342 14.91 10.75 2.91
C TRP A 342 15.79 10.21 1.78
N VAL A 343 15.19 9.81 0.67
CA VAL A 343 15.89 9.23 -0.49
C VAL A 343 15.47 9.86 -1.82
N TYR A 344 14.44 10.69 -1.82
CA TYR A 344 13.95 11.36 -3.01
C TYR A 344 14.78 12.61 -3.29
N ASP A 345 15.31 12.75 -4.50
CA ASP A 345 16.22 13.81 -4.92
C ASP A 345 15.60 14.83 -5.89
N ALA A 346 14.29 14.70 -6.15
CA ALA A 346 13.55 15.50 -7.11
C ALA A 346 14.08 15.39 -8.56
N THR A 347 14.79 14.33 -8.91
CA THR A 347 15.13 14.10 -10.32
C THR A 347 13.86 13.86 -11.12
N ARG A 348 13.75 14.60 -12.23
CA ARG A 348 12.62 14.48 -13.16
C ARG A 348 12.67 13.09 -13.78
N PRO A 349 11.60 12.26 -13.70
CA PRO A 349 11.55 11.05 -14.49
C PRO A 349 11.65 11.40 -15.98
N ALA A 350 12.51 10.70 -16.69
CA ALA A 350 12.75 10.90 -18.12
C ALA A 350 11.49 10.59 -18.94
#